data_044e3a7b01701a39fa89bd7eb676d166
#
_entry.id   044e3a7b01701a39fa89bd7eb676d166
#
_cell.length_a   1.000
_cell.length_b   1.000
_cell.length_c   1.000
_cell.angle_alpha   90.00
_cell.angle_beta   90.00
_cell.angle_gamma   90.00
#
_symmetry.space_group_name_H-M   'P 1'
#
loop_
_entity.id
_entity.type
_entity.pdbx_description
1 polymer ?
#
loop_
_entity_poly.entity_id
_entity_poly.type
_entity_poly.pdbx_seq_one_letter_code
_entity_poly.pdbx_strand_id
1 'polypeptide(L)'
;TCKSQSPIMNHISLFTDENGNLDIDRSAQNWIDLGNLFAMLGVGFHSMYCARPTGEHHYFTRPLADINKVFNKVYRSLASINRPSRYITMTSSAGKISMLGTVELQGEKLFALKFNEARNMEWMDKVYLARYDERQNTIANLVPYGADKHFYEDELHEIENMLHDSIESTRHQQ
;
A
#
# COMPACT_ATOMS: atom_id res chain seq x y z
N THR A 1 18.80 2.80 -17.68
CA THR A 1 18.12 3.81 -16.85
C THR A 1 18.20 3.38 -15.40
N CYS A 2 18.73 4.25 -14.53
CA CYS A 2 18.74 4.03 -13.09
C CYS A 2 17.34 4.33 -12.51
N LYS A 3 16.84 3.47 -11.62
CA LYS A 3 15.60 3.68 -10.88
C LYS A 3 15.88 3.62 -9.38
N SER A 4 15.17 4.43 -8.60
CA SER A 4 15.25 4.35 -7.15
C SER A 4 14.74 3.01 -6.64
N GLN A 5 15.25 2.58 -5.50
CA GLN A 5 14.54 1.63 -4.64
C GLN A 5 13.17 2.24 -4.27
N SER A 6 12.20 1.39 -3.95
CA SER A 6 10.85 1.85 -3.59
C SER A 6 10.85 2.34 -2.13
N PRO A 7 10.89 3.66 -1.89
CA PRO A 7 10.88 4.19 -0.53
C PRO A 7 9.53 3.93 0.15
N ILE A 8 9.58 3.78 1.48
CA ILE A 8 8.43 3.39 2.30
C ILE A 8 7.91 4.59 3.09
N MET A 9 6.66 4.93 2.91
CA MET A 9 5.97 5.89 3.78
C MET A 9 5.74 5.27 5.16
N ASN A 10 6.26 5.93 6.19
CA ASN A 10 6.22 5.48 7.57
C ASN A 10 6.10 6.68 8.52
N HIS A 11 6.07 6.43 9.83
CA HIS A 11 5.91 7.50 10.84
C HIS A 11 7.07 8.51 10.87
N ILE A 12 8.26 8.19 10.34
CA ILE A 12 9.39 9.11 10.27
C ILE A 12 9.22 10.10 9.11
N SER A 13 8.60 9.65 8.01
CA SER A 13 8.37 10.47 6.80
C SER A 13 7.03 11.20 6.79
N LEU A 14 6.18 10.97 7.78
CA LEU A 14 4.87 11.60 7.96
C LEU A 14 4.87 12.41 9.25
N PHE A 15 4.86 13.73 9.13
CA PHE A 15 4.94 14.66 10.24
C PHE A 15 3.56 14.91 10.87
N THR A 16 3.56 15.21 12.16
CA THR A 16 2.36 15.67 12.89
C THR A 16 2.54 17.11 13.36
N ASP A 17 1.42 17.79 13.54
CA ASP A 17 1.35 19.10 14.18
C ASP A 17 1.49 18.98 15.72
N GLU A 18 1.43 20.12 16.41
CA GLU A 18 1.51 20.19 17.87
C GLU A 18 0.37 19.46 18.60
N ASN A 19 -0.75 19.23 17.93
CA ASN A 19 -1.91 18.51 18.44
C ASN A 19 -1.88 17.00 18.10
N GLY A 20 -0.82 16.54 17.40
CA GLY A 20 -0.69 15.15 16.97
C GLY A 20 -1.45 14.80 15.68
N ASN A 21 -2.08 15.79 15.01
CA ASN A 21 -2.72 15.55 13.73
C ASN A 21 -1.70 15.50 12.58
N LEU A 22 -2.04 14.80 11.51
CA LEU A 22 -1.19 14.72 10.32
C LEU A 22 -1.00 16.11 9.67
N ASP A 23 0.26 16.58 9.63
CA ASP A 23 0.66 17.71 8.79
C ASP A 23 0.89 17.24 7.34
N ILE A 24 -0.17 17.31 6.54
CA ILE A 24 -0.14 16.82 5.16
C ILE A 24 0.86 17.62 4.32
N ASP A 25 0.95 18.93 4.54
CA ASP A 25 1.77 19.83 3.74
C ASP A 25 3.25 19.58 3.95
N ARG A 26 3.67 19.55 5.19
CA ARG A 26 5.06 19.25 5.56
C ARG A 26 5.45 17.82 5.15
N SER A 27 4.57 16.85 5.38
CA SER A 27 4.80 15.46 4.98
C SER A 27 4.95 15.33 3.46
N ALA A 28 4.05 15.96 2.69
CA ALA A 28 4.12 15.91 1.24
C ALA A 28 5.35 16.62 0.69
N GLN A 29 5.75 17.77 1.26
CA GLN A 29 6.91 18.53 0.82
C GLN A 29 8.19 17.70 0.88
N ASN A 30 8.39 16.93 1.95
CA ASN A 30 9.53 16.02 2.09
C ASN A 30 9.64 15.01 0.92
N TRP A 31 8.50 14.46 0.49
CA TRP A 31 8.45 13.52 -0.63
C TRP A 31 8.56 14.20 -2.01
N ILE A 32 8.06 15.42 -2.15
CA ILE A 32 8.21 16.24 -3.35
C ILE A 32 9.68 16.59 -3.57
N ASP A 33 10.38 16.99 -2.50
CA ASP A 33 11.80 17.32 -2.53
C ASP A 33 12.64 16.09 -2.94
N LEU A 34 12.31 14.91 -2.41
CA LEU A 34 12.94 13.65 -2.80
C LEU A 34 12.70 13.33 -4.29
N GLY A 35 11.47 13.48 -4.79
CA GLY A 35 11.15 13.25 -6.20
C GLY A 35 11.89 14.21 -7.14
N ASN A 36 12.00 15.47 -6.77
CA ASN A 36 12.76 16.46 -7.53
C ASN A 36 14.26 16.16 -7.50
N LEU A 37 14.80 15.75 -6.35
CA LEU A 37 16.21 15.34 -6.22
C LEU A 37 16.50 14.13 -7.12
N PHE A 38 15.64 13.12 -7.14
CA PHE A 38 15.81 11.98 -8.05
C PHE A 38 15.86 12.43 -9.51
N ALA A 39 14.98 13.34 -9.91
CA ALA A 39 14.98 13.86 -11.27
C ALA A 39 16.28 14.61 -11.61
N MET A 40 16.79 15.45 -10.70
CA MET A 40 18.05 16.16 -10.87
C MET A 40 19.25 15.21 -11.01
N LEU A 41 19.20 14.06 -10.35
CA LEU A 41 20.25 13.02 -10.43
C LEU A 41 20.06 12.06 -11.60
N GLY A 42 19.04 12.23 -12.44
CA GLY A 42 18.71 11.31 -13.54
C GLY A 42 18.22 9.95 -13.07
N VAL A 43 17.69 9.85 -11.84
CA VAL A 43 17.16 8.64 -11.24
C VAL A 43 15.64 8.63 -11.39
N GLY A 44 15.06 7.58 -11.95
CA GLY A 44 13.61 7.42 -12.03
C GLY A 44 13.00 7.11 -10.64
N PHE A 45 11.99 7.84 -10.23
CA PHE A 45 11.22 7.55 -9.02
C PHE A 45 10.32 6.34 -9.29
N HIS A 46 10.69 5.17 -8.80
CA HIS A 46 9.98 3.93 -9.17
C HIS A 46 8.60 3.84 -8.54
N SER A 47 8.51 3.66 -7.23
CA SER A 47 7.26 3.42 -6.51
C SER A 47 7.36 3.94 -5.08
N MET A 48 6.21 4.13 -4.44
CA MET A 48 6.10 4.39 -3.00
C MET A 48 5.29 3.26 -2.36
N TYR A 49 5.76 2.79 -1.20
CA TYR A 49 5.14 1.70 -0.46
C TYR A 49 4.64 2.17 0.91
N CYS A 50 3.60 1.50 1.42
CA CYS A 50 3.22 1.59 2.83
C CYS A 50 4.05 0.60 3.65
N ALA A 51 4.46 1.02 4.86
CA ALA A 51 4.97 0.08 5.85
C ALA A 51 3.87 -0.90 6.25
N ARG A 52 4.21 -2.19 6.34
CA ARG A 52 3.29 -3.23 6.79
C ARG A 52 3.57 -3.61 8.25
N PRO A 53 2.55 -3.99 9.04
CA PRO A 53 2.72 -4.35 10.45
C PRO A 53 3.22 -5.80 10.60
N THR A 54 4.49 -6.07 10.26
CA THR A 54 5.09 -7.41 10.42
C THR A 54 6.28 -7.35 11.34
N GLY A 55 6.30 -8.19 12.39
CA GLY A 55 7.33 -8.19 13.42
C GLY A 55 7.51 -6.80 14.02
N GLU A 56 8.75 -6.35 14.16
CA GLU A 56 9.09 -5.01 14.67
C GLU A 56 8.60 -3.86 13.75
N HIS A 57 8.19 -4.17 12.52
CA HIS A 57 7.76 -3.17 11.55
C HIS A 57 6.43 -2.51 11.90
N HIS A 58 5.63 -3.07 12.82
CA HIS A 58 4.40 -2.41 13.30
C HIS A 58 4.65 -0.99 13.85
N TYR A 59 5.83 -0.74 14.43
CA TYR A 59 6.25 0.58 14.89
C TYR A 59 6.30 1.62 13.76
N PHE A 60 6.59 1.20 12.54
CA PHE A 60 6.74 2.10 11.39
C PHE A 60 5.44 2.35 10.64
N THR A 61 4.35 1.70 11.02
CA THR A 61 3.07 1.83 10.31
C THR A 61 2.39 3.18 10.55
N ARG A 62 1.60 3.60 9.58
CA ARG A 62 0.72 4.76 9.67
C ARG A 62 -0.65 4.40 9.11
N PRO A 63 -1.72 5.10 9.51
CA PRO A 63 -3.04 4.89 8.94
C PRO A 63 -3.02 5.01 7.40
N LEU A 64 -3.68 4.07 6.74
CA LEU A 64 -3.79 4.06 5.27
C LEU A 64 -4.44 5.34 4.73
N ALA A 65 -5.39 5.89 5.48
CA ALA A 65 -6.03 7.16 5.16
C ALA A 65 -5.03 8.32 5.09
N ASP A 66 -4.11 8.40 6.05
CA ASP A 66 -3.08 9.43 6.12
C ASP A 66 -2.07 9.28 4.98
N ILE A 67 -1.60 8.05 4.78
CA ILE A 67 -0.70 7.71 3.68
C ILE A 67 -1.31 8.11 2.33
N ASN A 68 -2.59 7.80 2.11
CA ASN A 68 -3.31 8.14 0.88
C ASN A 68 -3.42 9.66 0.67
N LYS A 69 -3.72 10.43 1.73
CA LYS A 69 -3.80 11.90 1.66
C LYS A 69 -2.45 12.50 1.23
N VAL A 70 -1.36 12.07 1.87
CA VAL A 70 -0.01 12.56 1.57
C VAL A 70 0.42 12.13 0.17
N PHE A 71 0.25 10.86 -0.19
CA PHE A 71 0.58 10.35 -1.52
C PHE A 71 -0.12 11.13 -2.63
N ASN A 72 -1.42 11.35 -2.51
CA ASN A 72 -2.20 12.10 -3.50
C ASN A 72 -1.71 13.54 -3.65
N LYS A 73 -1.28 14.19 -2.57
CA LYS A 73 -0.68 15.53 -2.63
C LYS A 73 0.67 15.51 -3.33
N VAL A 74 1.55 14.58 -2.99
CA VAL A 74 2.84 14.38 -3.65
C VAL A 74 2.65 14.15 -5.15
N TYR A 75 1.80 13.19 -5.49
CA TYR A 75 1.56 12.81 -6.89
C TYR A 75 1.05 13.97 -7.76
N ARG A 76 0.16 14.80 -7.22
CA ARG A 76 -0.37 15.98 -7.94
C ARG A 76 0.64 17.11 -8.05
N SER A 77 1.56 17.24 -7.09
CA SER A 77 2.52 18.34 -7.03
C SER A 77 3.76 18.11 -7.89
N LEU A 78 4.13 16.86 -8.16
CA LEU A 78 5.27 16.52 -9.00
C LEU A 78 4.95 16.67 -10.49
N ALA A 79 5.91 17.13 -11.28
CA ALA A 79 5.85 17.03 -12.74
C ALA A 79 5.74 15.57 -13.17
N SER A 80 5.07 15.29 -14.27
CA SER A 80 4.75 13.90 -14.69
C SER A 80 5.97 13.00 -14.82
N ILE A 81 7.11 13.55 -15.24
CA ILE A 81 8.38 12.80 -15.40
C ILE A 81 9.02 12.44 -14.04
N ASN A 82 8.69 13.16 -12.97
CA ASN A 82 9.25 12.99 -11.64
C ASN A 82 8.35 12.16 -10.73
N ARG A 83 7.16 11.76 -11.21
CA ARG A 83 6.20 11.01 -10.42
C ARG A 83 6.63 9.58 -10.19
N PRO A 84 6.36 9.02 -8.99
CA PRO A 84 6.41 7.57 -8.77
C PRO A 84 5.34 6.84 -9.57
N SER A 85 5.24 5.52 -9.42
CA SER A 85 4.10 4.75 -9.94
C SER A 85 2.77 5.37 -9.48
N ARG A 86 1.72 5.16 -10.28
CA ARG A 86 0.43 5.87 -10.15
C ARG A 86 -0.24 5.72 -8.78
N TYR A 87 0.03 4.63 -8.08
CA TYR A 87 -0.62 4.29 -6.81
C TYR A 87 0.38 3.89 -5.76
N ILE A 88 0.08 4.21 -4.51
CA ILE A 88 0.84 3.68 -3.39
C ILE A 88 0.46 2.22 -3.15
N THR A 89 1.42 1.42 -2.76
CA THR A 89 1.28 -0.04 -2.69
C THR A 89 1.66 -0.56 -1.30
N MET A 90 0.94 -1.59 -0.85
CA MET A 90 1.31 -2.39 0.32
C MET A 90 1.51 -3.84 -0.08
N THR A 91 2.55 -4.47 0.44
CA THR A 91 2.76 -5.92 0.31
C THR A 91 1.96 -6.67 1.38
N SER A 92 1.28 -7.72 1.01
CA SER A 92 0.55 -8.64 1.87
C SER A 92 0.91 -10.10 1.57
N SER A 93 0.35 -11.06 2.31
CA SER A 93 0.50 -12.49 1.98
C SER A 93 -0.11 -12.86 0.64
N ALA A 94 -1.19 -12.17 0.25
CA ALA A 94 -1.87 -12.37 -1.04
C ALA A 94 -1.09 -11.80 -2.23
N GLY A 95 -0.20 -10.82 -2.01
CA GLY A 95 0.56 -10.14 -3.06
C GLY A 95 0.79 -8.66 -2.79
N LYS A 96 1.02 -7.88 -3.83
CA LYS A 96 1.17 -6.43 -3.75
C LYS A 96 -0.13 -5.76 -4.17
N ILE A 97 -0.73 -5.02 -3.26
CA ILE A 97 -2.02 -4.36 -3.42
C ILE A 97 -1.83 -2.85 -3.53
N SER A 98 -2.33 -2.26 -4.61
CA SER A 98 -2.37 -0.82 -4.80
C SER A 98 -3.65 -0.22 -4.24
N MET A 99 -3.50 0.90 -3.56
CA MET A 99 -4.61 1.77 -3.18
C MET A 99 -4.89 2.75 -4.32
N LEU A 100 -5.99 2.54 -5.04
CA LEU A 100 -6.37 3.38 -6.17
C LEU A 100 -6.91 4.75 -5.72
N GLY A 101 -7.45 4.81 -4.50
CA GLY A 101 -8.05 6.00 -3.91
C GLY A 101 -9.26 5.67 -3.05
N THR A 102 -10.13 6.65 -2.89
CA THR A 102 -11.40 6.49 -2.20
C THR A 102 -12.57 6.77 -3.14
N VAL A 103 -13.70 6.12 -2.90
CA VAL A 103 -14.96 6.31 -3.63
C VAL A 103 -16.10 6.43 -2.61
N GLU A 104 -17.12 7.19 -2.94
CA GLU A 104 -18.39 7.21 -2.19
C GLU A 104 -19.42 6.39 -2.95
N LEU A 105 -20.00 5.41 -2.29
CA LEU A 105 -21.03 4.55 -2.84
C LEU A 105 -22.16 4.39 -1.81
N GLN A 106 -23.38 4.74 -2.19
CA GLN A 106 -24.56 4.69 -1.31
C GLN A 106 -24.40 5.46 0.00
N GLY A 107 -23.63 6.59 -0.03
CA GLY A 107 -23.38 7.42 1.15
C GLY A 107 -22.25 6.87 2.06
N GLU A 108 -21.62 5.76 1.71
CA GLU A 108 -20.50 5.19 2.43
C GLU A 108 -19.18 5.45 1.69
N LYS A 109 -18.17 5.90 2.44
CA LYS A 109 -16.82 6.11 1.91
C LYS A 109 -16.05 4.80 1.94
N LEU A 110 -15.38 4.46 0.85
CA LEU A 110 -14.70 3.19 0.66
C LEU A 110 -13.29 3.41 0.11
N PHE A 111 -12.37 2.48 0.39
CA PHE A 111 -11.13 2.33 -0.35
C PHE A 111 -11.36 1.51 -1.60
N ALA A 112 -10.83 1.95 -2.74
CA ALA A 112 -10.75 1.18 -3.97
C ALA A 112 -9.34 0.58 -4.10
N LEU A 113 -9.27 -0.73 -4.26
CA LEU A 113 -8.06 -1.52 -4.19
C LEU A 113 -7.91 -2.40 -5.45
N LYS A 114 -6.66 -2.71 -5.81
CA LYS A 114 -6.34 -3.62 -6.92
C LYS A 114 -4.99 -4.29 -6.68
N PHE A 115 -4.85 -5.55 -7.07
CA PHE A 115 -3.56 -6.22 -7.08
C PHE A 115 -2.65 -5.70 -8.20
N ASN A 116 -1.38 -5.44 -7.90
CA ASN A 116 -0.30 -5.24 -8.87
C ASN A 116 0.45 -6.53 -9.15
N GLU A 117 0.61 -7.33 -8.11
CA GLU A 117 1.15 -8.68 -8.12
C GLU A 117 0.29 -9.52 -7.19
N ALA A 118 -0.03 -10.74 -7.58
CA ALA A 118 -0.90 -11.62 -6.82
C ALA A 118 -0.39 -13.07 -6.90
N ARG A 119 -0.77 -13.88 -5.89
CA ARG A 119 -0.50 -15.32 -5.93
C ARG A 119 -1.29 -16.04 -7.02
N ASN A 120 -2.49 -15.56 -7.33
CA ASN A 120 -3.22 -15.95 -8.54
C ASN A 120 -3.33 -14.74 -9.46
N MET A 121 -2.90 -14.90 -10.73
CA MET A 121 -2.87 -13.82 -11.72
C MET A 121 -4.25 -13.27 -12.08
N GLU A 122 -5.30 -14.10 -11.97
CA GLU A 122 -6.69 -13.66 -12.23
C GLU A 122 -7.20 -12.62 -11.23
N TRP A 123 -6.58 -12.53 -10.03
CA TRP A 123 -6.95 -11.49 -9.05
C TRP A 123 -6.56 -10.08 -9.55
N MET A 124 -5.55 -9.99 -10.41
CA MET A 124 -5.02 -8.71 -10.89
C MET A 124 -6.00 -7.96 -11.79
N ASP A 125 -6.98 -8.63 -12.38
CA ASP A 125 -7.97 -7.99 -13.25
C ASP A 125 -9.12 -7.32 -12.49
N LYS A 126 -9.23 -7.59 -11.19
CA LYS A 126 -10.34 -7.15 -10.36
C LYS A 126 -9.99 -5.90 -9.55
N VAL A 127 -10.90 -4.90 -9.58
CA VAL A 127 -10.94 -3.83 -8.59
C VAL A 127 -11.92 -4.24 -7.51
N TYR A 128 -11.56 -4.06 -6.25
CA TYR A 128 -12.43 -4.40 -5.13
C TYR A 128 -12.49 -3.26 -4.12
N LEU A 129 -13.55 -3.25 -3.32
CA LEU A 129 -13.84 -2.20 -2.38
C LEU A 129 -13.77 -2.72 -0.96
N ALA A 130 -13.23 -1.87 -0.08
CA ALA A 130 -13.19 -2.11 1.35
C ALA A 130 -13.68 -0.88 2.11
N ARG A 131 -14.28 -1.08 3.29
CA ARG A 131 -14.78 0.01 4.13
C ARG A 131 -13.65 0.94 4.54
N TYR A 132 -13.92 2.23 4.46
CA TYR A 132 -12.96 3.24 4.89
C TYR A 132 -12.85 3.26 6.42
N ASP A 133 -11.64 3.06 6.91
CA ASP A 133 -11.30 3.20 8.32
C ASP A 133 -10.10 4.13 8.46
N GLU A 134 -10.29 5.23 9.17
CA GLU A 134 -9.24 6.24 9.38
C GLU A 134 -8.05 5.73 10.20
N ARG A 135 -8.25 4.68 10.98
CA ARG A 135 -7.23 4.14 11.89
C ARG A 135 -6.51 2.92 11.34
N GLN A 136 -7.11 2.27 10.34
CA GLN A 136 -6.54 1.03 9.79
C GLN A 136 -5.22 1.29 9.11
N ASN A 137 -4.19 0.55 9.50
CA ASN A 137 -2.82 0.67 9.00
C ASN A 137 -2.37 -0.49 8.10
N THR A 138 -3.24 -1.46 7.84
CA THR A 138 -2.96 -2.58 6.94
C THR A 138 -4.15 -2.90 6.05
N ILE A 139 -3.87 -3.15 4.77
CA ILE A 139 -4.90 -3.54 3.79
C ILE A 139 -5.52 -4.89 4.15
N ALA A 140 -4.74 -5.80 4.75
CA ALA A 140 -5.21 -7.14 5.11
C ALA A 140 -6.36 -7.16 6.15
N ASN A 141 -6.50 -6.09 6.94
CA ASN A 141 -7.54 -5.99 7.97
C ASN A 141 -8.71 -5.07 7.56
N LEU A 142 -8.70 -4.58 6.32
CA LEU A 142 -9.83 -3.79 5.83
C LEU A 142 -11.05 -4.69 5.64
N VAL A 143 -12.20 -4.20 6.11
CA VAL A 143 -13.47 -4.94 5.97
C VAL A 143 -13.97 -4.85 4.54
N PRO A 144 -14.32 -5.96 3.88
CA PRO A 144 -14.89 -5.95 2.54
C PRO A 144 -16.19 -5.14 2.48
N TYR A 145 -16.46 -4.52 1.33
CA TYR A 145 -17.75 -3.87 1.07
C TYR A 145 -18.67 -4.81 0.30
N GLY A 146 -19.89 -5.01 0.83
CA GLY A 146 -20.92 -5.82 0.17
C GLY A 146 -20.71 -7.34 0.24
N ALA A 147 -19.76 -7.81 1.05
CA ALA A 147 -19.49 -9.23 1.25
C ALA A 147 -18.90 -9.48 2.64
N ASP A 148 -18.94 -10.72 3.12
CA ASP A 148 -18.34 -11.13 4.40
C ASP A 148 -16.83 -11.33 4.30
N LYS A 149 -16.32 -11.59 3.10
CA LYS A 149 -14.91 -11.84 2.79
C LYS A 149 -14.48 -11.11 1.52
N HIS A 150 -13.18 -10.82 1.39
CA HIS A 150 -12.62 -10.43 0.10
C HIS A 150 -12.63 -11.62 -0.87
N PHE A 151 -12.82 -11.35 -2.14
CA PHE A 151 -13.00 -12.35 -3.20
C PHE A 151 -11.84 -13.35 -3.34
N TYR A 152 -10.70 -13.07 -2.76
CA TYR A 152 -9.47 -13.87 -2.85
C TYR A 152 -9.15 -14.68 -1.58
N GLU A 153 -9.86 -14.46 -0.47
CA GLU A 153 -9.46 -15.00 0.84
C GLU A 153 -9.56 -16.52 0.91
N ASP A 154 -10.60 -17.12 0.36
CA ASP A 154 -10.75 -18.59 0.40
C ASP A 154 -9.66 -19.27 -0.41
N GLU A 155 -9.41 -18.80 -1.63
CA GLU A 155 -8.35 -19.34 -2.49
C GLU A 155 -6.94 -19.07 -1.91
N LEU A 156 -6.73 -17.90 -1.29
CA LEU A 156 -5.48 -17.62 -0.59
C LEU A 156 -5.21 -18.63 0.52
N HIS A 157 -6.22 -18.96 1.30
CA HIS A 157 -6.12 -19.95 2.37
C HIS A 157 -5.75 -21.35 1.83
N GLU A 158 -6.35 -21.76 0.71
CA GLU A 158 -5.99 -23.00 0.03
C GLU A 158 -4.54 -23.00 -0.44
N ILE A 159 -4.07 -21.92 -1.06
CA ILE A 159 -2.67 -21.78 -1.51
C ILE A 159 -1.70 -21.83 -0.33
N GLU A 160 -2.02 -21.17 0.78
CA GLU A 160 -1.19 -21.16 1.99
C GLU A 160 -1.10 -22.56 2.62
N ASN A 161 -2.19 -23.31 2.67
CA ASN A 161 -2.20 -24.70 3.16
C ASN A 161 -1.35 -25.63 2.28
N MET A 162 -1.50 -25.55 0.95
CA MET A 162 -0.67 -26.34 0.02
C MET A 162 0.83 -26.07 0.18
N LEU A 163 1.20 -24.81 0.41
CA LEU A 163 2.59 -24.43 0.65
C LEU A 163 3.11 -24.99 1.98
N HIS A 164 2.30 -24.96 3.03
CA HIS A 164 2.65 -25.52 4.33
C HIS A 164 2.91 -27.02 4.24
N ASP A 165 1.99 -27.78 3.63
CA ASP A 165 2.10 -29.23 3.44
C ASP A 165 3.34 -29.60 2.62
N SER A 166 3.66 -28.82 1.59
CA SER A 166 4.85 -29.05 0.76
C SER A 166 6.17 -28.85 1.53
N ILE A 167 6.21 -27.88 2.45
CA ILE A 167 7.38 -27.59 3.29
C ILE A 167 7.57 -28.70 4.34
N GLU A 168 6.49 -29.18 4.96
CA GLU A 168 6.54 -30.27 5.92
C GLU A 168 7.00 -31.58 5.28
N SER A 169 6.48 -31.93 4.11
CA SER A 169 6.89 -33.14 3.36
C SER A 169 8.37 -33.10 2.99
N THR A 170 8.93 -31.93 2.67
CA THR A 170 10.37 -31.79 2.35
C THR A 170 11.26 -31.95 3.59
N ARG A 171 10.79 -31.49 4.77
CA ARG A 171 11.53 -31.65 6.04
C ARG A 171 11.62 -33.13 6.53
N HIS A 172 10.64 -33.95 6.21
CA HIS A 172 10.63 -35.36 6.57
C HIS A 172 11.47 -36.27 5.64
N GLN A 173 12.00 -35.71 4.53
CA GLN A 173 12.85 -36.42 3.57
C GLN A 173 14.36 -36.13 3.77
N GLN A 174 14.72 -35.31 4.73
CA GLN A 174 16.10 -35.01 5.15
C GLN A 174 16.40 -35.68 6.52
#